data_8c03cf886c19818006bcceab47b19207
#
_entry.id   8c03cf886c19818006bcceab47b19207
#
_cell.length_a   1.000
_cell.length_b   1.000
_cell.length_c   1.000
_cell.angle_alpha   90.00
_cell.angle_beta   90.00
_cell.angle_gamma   90.00
#
_symmetry.space_group_name_H-M   'P 1'
#
loop_
_entity.id
_entity.type
_entity.pdbx_description
1 polymer ?
#
loop_
_entity_poly.entity_id
_entity_poly.type
_entity_poly.pdbx_seq_one_letter_code
_entity_poly.pdbx_strand_id
1 'polypeptide(L)'
;MSVHVAELDSGRVVLSGDDHVPMPIAGLGVVPVLVEVAAGFASHAIDPLRIIDRVDEQLVTRSGLWRHLRAPALPLVDLAVLAAVAGDPTAANALLDAVGHERVQTRMVLLGMPRSAVLDRFRDHRGPDDAPHVAVGTTREFARLFAALVDSRVVDAAVSAQVAEWLSLNQDLSLVASATGLDPFAHDDDAHGLLFINKTGRDRGVRAEAGVLAGPRAGVAYALTVCFDDLSISHRLRAHDAFRVLGTDLMEYTH
;
A
#
# COMPACT_ATOMS: atom_id res chain seq x y z
N MET A 1 -9.39 15.58 2.70
CA MET A 1 -9.27 14.30 3.46
C MET A 1 -10.36 13.39 2.96
N SER A 2 -10.05 12.10 2.76
CA SER A 2 -11.00 11.07 2.33
C SER A 2 -10.83 9.85 3.23
N VAL A 3 -11.92 9.21 3.64
CA VAL A 3 -11.90 8.05 4.55
C VAL A 3 -12.98 7.04 4.17
N HIS A 4 -12.67 5.76 4.30
CA HIS A 4 -13.64 4.66 4.20
C HIS A 4 -13.26 3.55 5.17
N VAL A 5 -14.23 3.08 5.93
CA VAL A 5 -14.13 1.93 6.85
C VAL A 5 -15.36 1.05 6.66
N ALA A 6 -15.14 -0.24 6.48
CA ALA A 6 -16.20 -1.23 6.37
C ALA A 6 -15.86 -2.50 7.15
N GLU A 7 -16.87 -3.14 7.75
CA GLU A 7 -16.72 -4.46 8.37
C GLU A 7 -16.35 -5.52 7.34
N LEU A 8 -15.48 -6.43 7.74
CA LEU A 8 -15.09 -7.56 6.88
C LEU A 8 -16.24 -8.54 6.64
N ASP A 9 -16.92 -8.93 7.70
CA ASP A 9 -17.93 -10.00 7.63
C ASP A 9 -19.20 -9.58 6.87
N SER A 10 -19.67 -8.35 7.12
CA SER A 10 -20.95 -7.86 6.60
C SER A 10 -20.81 -6.92 5.40
N GLY A 11 -19.63 -6.35 5.20
CA GLY A 11 -19.43 -5.25 4.25
C GLY A 11 -20.12 -3.94 4.67
N ARG A 12 -20.68 -3.87 5.89
CA ARG A 12 -21.35 -2.67 6.40
C ARG A 12 -20.37 -1.52 6.54
N VAL A 13 -20.70 -0.39 5.91
CA VAL A 13 -19.89 0.82 6.02
C VAL A 13 -20.05 1.41 7.43
N VAL A 14 -18.96 1.51 8.15
CA VAL A 14 -18.87 2.08 9.50
C VAL A 14 -18.59 3.57 9.46
N LEU A 15 -17.70 3.99 8.55
CA LEU A 15 -17.32 5.38 8.36
C LEU A 15 -17.05 5.65 6.88
N SER A 16 -17.55 6.77 6.37
CA SER A 16 -17.21 7.25 5.02
C SER A 16 -17.22 8.77 4.95
N GLY A 17 -16.28 9.33 4.20
CA GLY A 17 -16.21 10.76 3.90
C GLY A 17 -15.38 10.98 2.64
N ASP A 18 -15.98 11.58 1.59
CA ASP A 18 -15.37 11.82 0.28
C ASP A 18 -14.73 10.56 -0.35
N ASP A 19 -15.19 9.39 0.04
CA ASP A 19 -14.55 8.08 -0.20
C ASP A 19 -14.55 7.61 -1.66
N HIS A 20 -15.26 8.30 -2.52
CA HIS A 20 -15.32 8.09 -3.97
C HIS A 20 -14.51 9.12 -4.77
N VAL A 21 -13.89 10.09 -4.11
CA VAL A 21 -13.08 11.13 -4.74
C VAL A 21 -11.65 10.60 -4.94
N PRO A 22 -11.13 10.54 -6.19
CA PRO A 22 -9.75 10.18 -6.42
C PRO A 22 -8.81 11.24 -5.80
N MET A 23 -7.88 10.78 -4.98
CA MET A 23 -6.86 11.61 -4.35
C MET A 23 -5.46 11.02 -4.62
N PRO A 24 -4.39 11.83 -4.56
CA PRO A 24 -3.03 11.32 -4.56
C PRO A 24 -2.82 10.34 -3.39
N ILE A 25 -2.29 9.16 -3.69
CA ILE A 25 -2.09 8.07 -2.69
C ILE A 25 -0.63 7.66 -2.51
N ALA A 26 0.28 8.28 -3.27
CA ALA A 26 1.72 8.06 -3.17
C ALA A 26 2.10 6.56 -3.18
N GLY A 27 2.92 6.11 -2.20
CA GLY A 27 3.40 4.73 -2.09
C GLY A 27 2.34 3.64 -1.95
N LEU A 28 1.09 3.99 -1.59
CA LEU A 28 -0.02 3.04 -1.58
C LEU A 28 -0.29 2.47 -2.99
N GLY A 29 0.07 3.23 -4.05
CA GLY A 29 -0.03 2.79 -5.44
C GLY A 29 0.84 1.57 -5.80
N VAL A 30 1.72 1.11 -4.91
CA VAL A 30 2.50 -0.13 -5.14
C VAL A 30 1.63 -1.39 -4.98
N VAL A 31 0.53 -1.33 -4.22
CA VAL A 31 -0.30 -2.52 -3.94
C VAL A 31 -0.84 -3.17 -5.23
N PRO A 32 -1.45 -2.46 -6.19
CA PRO A 32 -1.86 -3.08 -7.45
C PRO A 32 -0.69 -3.60 -8.30
N VAL A 33 0.51 -3.02 -8.17
CA VAL A 33 1.72 -3.57 -8.81
C VAL A 33 2.08 -4.92 -8.19
N LEU A 34 2.06 -5.03 -6.86
CA LEU A 34 2.31 -6.29 -6.14
C LEU A 34 1.29 -7.38 -6.51
N VAL A 35 0.01 -7.01 -6.68
CA VAL A 35 -1.04 -7.94 -7.14
C VAL A 35 -0.72 -8.48 -8.54
N GLU A 36 -0.30 -7.62 -9.48
CA GLU A 36 0.03 -8.08 -10.84
C GLU A 36 1.32 -8.92 -10.86
N VAL A 37 2.31 -8.60 -10.02
CA VAL A 37 3.53 -9.42 -9.84
C VAL A 37 3.18 -10.80 -9.30
N ALA A 38 2.39 -10.87 -8.21
CA ALA A 38 1.96 -12.14 -7.62
C ALA A 38 1.13 -12.98 -8.62
N ALA A 39 0.25 -12.35 -9.40
CA ALA A 39 -0.49 -13.02 -10.47
C ALA A 39 0.44 -13.57 -11.57
N GLY A 40 1.50 -12.82 -11.90
CA GLY A 40 2.55 -13.28 -12.82
C GLY A 40 3.30 -14.49 -12.29
N PHE A 41 3.60 -14.54 -11.00
CA PHE A 41 4.26 -15.67 -10.32
C PHE A 41 3.33 -16.89 -10.29
N ALA A 42 2.09 -16.73 -9.83
CA ALA A 42 1.11 -17.80 -9.73
C ALA A 42 0.77 -18.45 -11.08
N SER A 43 0.73 -17.65 -12.15
CA SER A 43 0.50 -18.16 -13.52
C SER A 43 1.76 -18.67 -14.23
N HIS A 44 2.93 -18.63 -13.57
CA HIS A 44 4.25 -18.94 -14.16
C HIS A 44 4.60 -18.08 -15.40
N ALA A 45 3.92 -16.98 -15.62
CA ALA A 45 4.25 -16.02 -16.67
C ALA A 45 5.50 -15.18 -16.35
N ILE A 46 5.84 -15.09 -15.07
CA ILE A 46 7.03 -14.40 -14.57
C ILE A 46 7.74 -15.35 -13.59
N ASP A 47 9.04 -15.54 -13.79
CA ASP A 47 9.88 -16.28 -12.84
C ASP A 47 10.18 -15.37 -11.63
N PRO A 48 9.78 -15.76 -10.38
CA PRO A 48 10.07 -15.00 -9.18
C PRO A 48 11.57 -14.85 -8.89
N LEU A 49 12.39 -15.79 -9.38
CA LEU A 49 13.85 -15.76 -9.23
C LEU A 49 14.57 -15.00 -10.36
N ARG A 50 13.84 -14.48 -11.33
CA ARG A 50 14.42 -13.61 -12.37
C ARG A 50 15.18 -12.47 -11.73
N ILE A 51 16.46 -12.34 -12.05
CA ILE A 51 17.34 -11.29 -11.56
C ILE A 51 17.10 -10.00 -12.31
N ILE A 52 16.97 -8.91 -11.58
CA ILE A 52 16.84 -7.55 -12.11
C ILE A 52 18.05 -6.73 -11.64
N ASP A 53 18.77 -6.17 -12.58
CA ASP A 53 19.89 -5.27 -12.31
C ASP A 53 19.37 -3.92 -11.80
N ARG A 54 20.07 -3.36 -10.81
CA ARG A 54 19.84 -1.99 -10.37
C ARG A 54 20.47 -1.02 -11.36
N VAL A 55 19.67 -0.18 -11.95
CA VAL A 55 20.13 0.88 -12.87
C VAL A 55 20.34 2.17 -12.05
N ASP A 56 21.60 2.57 -11.89
CA ASP A 56 21.98 3.67 -11.00
C ASP A 56 21.37 5.02 -11.44
N GLU A 57 21.21 5.25 -12.74
CA GLU A 57 20.56 6.45 -13.30
C GLU A 57 19.05 6.52 -13.01
N GLN A 58 18.44 5.41 -12.61
CA GLN A 58 17.02 5.30 -12.30
C GLN A 58 16.74 5.21 -10.79
N LEU A 59 17.77 5.37 -9.96
CA LEU A 59 17.61 5.34 -8.51
C LEU A 59 16.72 6.49 -8.04
N VAL A 60 15.77 6.15 -7.17
CA VAL A 60 15.08 7.13 -6.35
C VAL A 60 15.90 7.34 -5.09
N THR A 61 16.46 8.54 -4.94
CA THR A 61 17.52 8.80 -3.95
C THR A 61 17.01 9.28 -2.60
N ARG A 62 15.75 9.77 -2.51
CA ARG A 62 15.18 10.31 -1.26
C ARG A 62 14.76 9.24 -0.25
N SER A 63 14.47 8.04 -0.73
CA SER A 63 13.99 6.93 0.13
C SER A 63 14.39 5.59 -0.46
N GLY A 64 14.07 4.53 0.26
CA GLY A 64 14.34 3.16 -0.17
C GLY A 64 15.63 2.59 0.42
N LEU A 65 15.66 1.28 0.47
CA LEU A 65 16.73 0.50 1.09
C LEU A 65 17.73 -0.02 0.04
N TRP A 66 17.26 -0.39 -1.16
CA TRP A 66 18.09 -1.00 -2.20
C TRP A 66 19.27 -0.13 -2.63
N ARG A 67 19.10 1.17 -2.66
CA ARG A 67 20.19 2.12 -2.94
C ARG A 67 21.38 2.03 -1.98
N HIS A 68 21.16 1.51 -0.77
CA HIS A 68 22.18 1.34 0.26
C HIS A 68 22.79 -0.07 0.28
N LEU A 69 22.14 -1.03 -0.38
CA LEU A 69 22.65 -2.40 -0.46
C LEU A 69 23.84 -2.46 -1.42
N ARG A 70 24.77 -3.37 -1.13
CA ARG A 70 25.90 -3.67 -2.03
C ARG A 70 25.51 -4.59 -3.17
N ALA A 71 24.36 -5.28 -3.07
CA ALA A 71 23.84 -6.14 -4.13
C ALA A 71 23.41 -5.27 -5.33
N PRO A 72 24.09 -5.40 -6.49
CA PRO A 72 23.76 -4.62 -7.66
C PRO A 72 22.52 -5.12 -8.39
N ALA A 73 22.07 -6.34 -8.06
CA ALA A 73 20.93 -7.00 -8.66
C ALA A 73 20.21 -7.84 -7.62
N LEU A 74 18.89 -7.99 -7.77
CA LEU A 74 18.05 -8.79 -6.88
C LEU A 74 16.99 -9.57 -7.68
N PRO A 75 16.55 -10.73 -7.18
CA PRO A 75 15.41 -11.42 -7.78
C PRO A 75 14.11 -10.64 -7.59
N LEU A 76 13.16 -10.83 -8.50
CA LEU A 76 11.88 -10.13 -8.47
C LEU A 76 11.11 -10.32 -7.16
N VAL A 77 11.18 -11.52 -6.56
CA VAL A 77 10.53 -11.79 -5.28
C VAL A 77 11.11 -10.92 -4.15
N ASP A 78 12.42 -10.71 -4.10
CA ASP A 78 13.06 -9.86 -3.10
C ASP A 78 12.72 -8.36 -3.34
N LEU A 79 12.59 -7.95 -4.60
CA LEU A 79 12.11 -6.62 -4.95
C LEU A 79 10.66 -6.40 -4.51
N ALA A 80 9.81 -7.43 -4.60
CA ALA A 80 8.43 -7.37 -4.09
C ALA A 80 8.43 -7.15 -2.56
N VAL A 81 9.27 -7.91 -1.83
CA VAL A 81 9.45 -7.73 -0.38
C VAL A 81 9.95 -6.32 -0.06
N LEU A 82 10.99 -5.82 -0.74
CA LEU A 82 11.50 -4.46 -0.50
C LEU A 82 10.43 -3.38 -0.76
N ALA A 83 9.65 -3.52 -1.82
CA ALA A 83 8.59 -2.57 -2.16
C ALA A 83 7.42 -2.61 -1.17
N ALA A 84 7.02 -3.81 -0.73
CA ALA A 84 5.94 -4.01 0.23
C ALA A 84 6.35 -3.56 1.65
N VAL A 85 7.47 -4.08 2.15
CA VAL A 85 7.91 -3.97 3.55
C VAL A 85 8.55 -2.62 3.84
N ALA A 86 9.58 -2.27 3.06
CA ALA A 86 10.35 -1.04 3.27
C ALA A 86 9.83 0.16 2.46
N GLY A 87 8.82 -0.04 1.60
CA GLY A 87 8.33 1.01 0.72
C GLY A 87 9.40 1.51 -0.26
N ASP A 88 10.27 0.62 -0.76
CA ASP A 88 11.37 0.97 -1.64
C ASP A 88 10.88 1.39 -3.03
N PRO A 89 11.04 2.67 -3.44
CA PRO A 89 10.51 3.16 -4.70
C PRO A 89 11.31 2.67 -5.91
N THR A 90 12.61 2.36 -5.75
CA THR A 90 13.42 1.81 -6.83
C THR A 90 13.00 0.38 -7.13
N ALA A 91 12.77 -0.43 -6.07
CA ALA A 91 12.21 -1.76 -6.21
C ALA A 91 10.80 -1.73 -6.83
N ALA A 92 9.93 -0.80 -6.38
CA ALA A 92 8.60 -0.62 -6.96
C ALA A 92 8.64 -0.29 -8.46
N ASN A 93 9.58 0.57 -8.89
CA ASN A 93 9.79 0.88 -10.30
C ASN A 93 10.26 -0.36 -11.10
N ALA A 94 11.19 -1.13 -10.56
CA ALA A 94 11.68 -2.35 -11.20
C ALA A 94 10.57 -3.40 -11.38
N LEU A 95 9.68 -3.53 -10.40
CA LEU A 95 8.48 -4.38 -10.49
C LEU A 95 7.51 -3.87 -11.55
N LEU A 96 7.22 -2.56 -11.56
CA LEU A 96 6.34 -1.93 -12.55
C LEU A 96 6.86 -2.14 -13.98
N ASP A 97 8.18 -2.02 -14.18
CA ASP A 97 8.80 -2.31 -15.47
C ASP A 97 8.70 -3.80 -15.86
N ALA A 98 8.84 -4.70 -14.88
CA ALA A 98 8.77 -6.13 -15.12
C ALA A 98 7.39 -6.62 -15.54
N VAL A 99 6.32 -6.04 -14.97
CA VAL A 99 4.93 -6.41 -15.28
C VAL A 99 4.31 -5.55 -16.39
N GLY A 100 4.75 -4.29 -16.51
CA GLY A 100 4.21 -3.31 -17.46
C GLY A 100 3.03 -2.52 -16.90
N HIS A 101 3.06 -1.22 -17.12
CA HIS A 101 2.07 -0.27 -16.62
C HIS A 101 0.63 -0.59 -17.09
N GLU A 102 0.47 -0.94 -18.36
CA GLU A 102 -0.84 -1.25 -18.95
C GLU A 102 -1.50 -2.47 -18.29
N ARG A 103 -0.71 -3.49 -17.94
CA ARG A 103 -1.21 -4.69 -17.25
C ARG A 103 -1.68 -4.36 -15.84
N VAL A 104 -0.93 -3.51 -15.11
CA VAL A 104 -1.35 -3.04 -13.79
C VAL A 104 -2.67 -2.28 -13.89
N GLN A 105 -2.80 -1.39 -14.85
CA GLN A 105 -4.05 -0.63 -15.04
C GLN A 105 -5.23 -1.54 -15.41
N THR A 106 -5.03 -2.50 -16.29
CA THR A 106 -6.05 -3.51 -16.62
C THR A 106 -6.46 -4.32 -15.40
N ARG A 107 -5.48 -4.74 -14.58
CA ARG A 107 -5.74 -5.45 -13.32
C ARG A 107 -6.58 -4.63 -12.36
N MET A 108 -6.29 -3.34 -12.19
CA MET A 108 -7.09 -2.46 -11.34
C MET A 108 -8.55 -2.38 -11.78
N VAL A 109 -8.80 -2.27 -13.09
CA VAL A 109 -10.17 -2.28 -13.63
C VAL A 109 -10.88 -3.61 -13.33
N LEU A 110 -10.20 -4.76 -13.53
CA LEU A 110 -10.75 -6.09 -13.23
C LEU A 110 -11.03 -6.29 -11.73
N LEU A 111 -10.28 -5.63 -10.86
CA LEU A 111 -10.49 -5.64 -9.40
C LEU A 111 -11.58 -4.67 -8.95
N GLY A 112 -12.27 -3.98 -9.88
CA GLY A 112 -13.31 -3.04 -9.54
C GLY A 112 -12.81 -1.69 -9.02
N MET A 113 -11.62 -1.26 -9.49
CA MET A 113 -10.98 0.00 -9.11
C MET A 113 -10.90 1.00 -10.30
N PRO A 114 -12.02 1.34 -10.97
CA PRO A 114 -11.99 2.18 -12.18
C PRO A 114 -11.63 3.64 -11.91
N ARG A 115 -11.64 4.09 -10.66
CA ARG A 115 -11.30 5.47 -10.25
C ARG A 115 -9.90 5.59 -9.68
N SER A 116 -9.17 4.49 -9.56
CA SER A 116 -7.79 4.45 -9.10
C SER A 116 -6.85 4.12 -10.27
N ALA A 117 -5.66 4.69 -10.25
CA ALA A 117 -4.66 4.48 -11.30
C ALA A 117 -3.24 4.63 -10.74
N VAL A 118 -2.33 3.80 -11.22
CA VAL A 118 -0.89 4.11 -11.20
C VAL A 118 -0.63 4.99 -12.41
N LEU A 119 -0.12 6.18 -12.23
CA LEU A 119 0.01 7.18 -13.30
C LEU A 119 1.42 7.26 -13.88
N ASP A 120 2.42 6.97 -13.05
CA ASP A 120 3.83 7.14 -13.41
C ASP A 120 4.72 6.29 -12.49
N ARG A 121 6.02 6.33 -12.77
CA ARG A 121 7.06 5.79 -11.89
C ARG A 121 7.26 6.66 -10.64
N PHE A 122 7.81 6.07 -9.60
CA PHE A 122 8.30 6.81 -8.44
C PHE A 122 9.51 7.64 -8.84
N ARG A 123 9.54 8.93 -8.45
CA ARG A 123 10.58 9.90 -8.82
C ARG A 123 10.89 10.81 -7.66
N ASP A 124 12.14 11.26 -7.56
CA ASP A 124 12.55 12.29 -6.60
C ASP A 124 12.00 13.67 -6.96
N HIS A 125 11.93 13.95 -8.26
CA HIS A 125 11.42 15.20 -8.84
C HIS A 125 10.54 14.89 -10.04
N ARG A 126 9.50 15.70 -10.23
CA ARG A 126 8.63 15.63 -11.39
C ARG A 126 8.82 16.86 -12.25
N GLY A 127 9.04 16.66 -13.53
CA GLY A 127 9.10 17.71 -14.55
C GLY A 127 7.70 18.05 -15.08
N PRO A 128 7.62 19.02 -15.99
CA PRO A 128 6.34 19.45 -16.57
C PRO A 128 5.64 18.39 -17.42
N ASP A 129 6.39 17.42 -17.94
CA ASP A 129 5.88 16.34 -18.78
C ASP A 129 5.55 15.07 -17.98
N ASP A 130 5.92 15.01 -16.69
CA ASP A 130 5.60 13.90 -15.83
C ASP A 130 4.15 14.01 -15.29
N ALA A 131 3.52 12.88 -14.96
CA ALA A 131 2.26 12.92 -14.25
C ALA A 131 2.43 13.63 -12.89
N PRO A 132 1.44 14.40 -12.41
CA PRO A 132 1.57 15.18 -11.17
C PRO A 132 1.80 14.32 -9.92
N HIS A 133 1.35 13.06 -9.98
CA HIS A 133 1.47 12.08 -8.90
C HIS A 133 1.86 10.71 -9.45
N VAL A 134 2.47 9.87 -8.62
CA VAL A 134 2.78 8.48 -9.00
C VAL A 134 1.50 7.65 -9.15
N ALA A 135 0.52 7.89 -8.29
CA ALA A 135 -0.75 7.19 -8.29
C ALA A 135 -1.86 8.06 -7.67
N VAL A 136 -3.09 7.82 -8.12
CA VAL A 136 -4.32 8.33 -7.53
C VAL A 136 -5.23 7.17 -7.17
N GLY A 137 -6.09 7.37 -6.18
CA GLY A 137 -7.04 6.34 -5.78
C GLY A 137 -8.13 6.85 -4.87
N THR A 138 -9.21 6.08 -4.74
CA THR A 138 -10.29 6.34 -3.81
C THR A 138 -10.14 5.46 -2.58
N THR A 139 -10.45 6.00 -1.40
CA THR A 139 -10.37 5.22 -0.15
C THR A 139 -11.34 4.06 -0.15
N ARG A 140 -12.49 4.19 -0.80
CA ARG A 140 -13.45 3.09 -0.97
C ARG A 140 -12.87 1.92 -1.76
N GLU A 141 -12.20 2.18 -2.88
CA GLU A 141 -11.63 1.11 -3.71
C GLU A 141 -10.47 0.41 -3.00
N PHE A 142 -9.60 1.16 -2.31
CA PHE A 142 -8.49 0.57 -1.57
C PHE A 142 -8.97 -0.22 -0.35
N ALA A 143 -9.93 0.26 0.44
CA ALA A 143 -10.50 -0.53 1.54
C ALA A 143 -11.12 -1.85 1.04
N ARG A 144 -11.85 -1.81 -0.09
CA ARG A 144 -12.40 -3.02 -0.73
C ARG A 144 -11.32 -3.97 -1.24
N LEU A 145 -10.22 -3.44 -1.80
CA LEU A 145 -9.08 -4.26 -2.21
C LEU A 145 -8.48 -5.02 -1.02
N PHE A 146 -8.27 -4.33 0.10
CA PHE A 146 -7.74 -4.96 1.31
C PHE A 146 -8.71 -5.98 1.93
N ALA A 147 -10.02 -5.71 1.95
CA ALA A 147 -11.02 -6.71 2.33
C ALA A 147 -10.96 -7.94 1.41
N ALA A 148 -10.88 -7.73 0.10
CA ALA A 148 -10.79 -8.82 -0.86
C ALA A 148 -9.50 -9.65 -0.72
N LEU A 149 -8.39 -9.06 -0.25
CA LEU A 149 -7.14 -9.80 0.03
C LEU A 149 -7.34 -10.84 1.15
N VAL A 150 -7.92 -10.44 2.27
CA VAL A 150 -8.15 -11.37 3.40
C VAL A 150 -9.25 -12.37 3.11
N ASP A 151 -10.20 -12.02 2.24
CA ASP A 151 -11.25 -12.93 1.76
C ASP A 151 -10.77 -13.87 0.64
N SER A 152 -9.50 -13.84 0.28
CA SER A 152 -8.93 -14.67 -0.82
C SER A 152 -9.58 -14.45 -2.19
N ARG A 153 -10.06 -13.23 -2.47
CA ARG A 153 -10.82 -12.86 -3.69
C ARG A 153 -10.04 -11.95 -4.66
N VAL A 154 -8.78 -11.62 -4.36
CA VAL A 154 -7.92 -10.86 -5.27
C VAL A 154 -7.26 -11.83 -6.25
N VAL A 155 -7.75 -11.85 -7.50
CA VAL A 155 -7.36 -12.79 -8.55
C VAL A 155 -7.75 -14.22 -8.20
N ASP A 156 -7.03 -14.83 -7.25
CA ASP A 156 -7.28 -16.13 -6.65
C ASP A 156 -6.72 -16.21 -5.22
N ALA A 157 -6.87 -17.37 -4.56
CA ALA A 157 -6.43 -17.55 -3.18
C ALA A 157 -4.90 -17.49 -3.03
N ALA A 158 -4.14 -17.98 -4.01
CA ALA A 158 -2.68 -17.98 -3.95
C ALA A 158 -2.12 -16.56 -4.10
N VAL A 159 -2.64 -15.77 -5.03
CA VAL A 159 -2.29 -14.37 -5.23
C VAL A 159 -2.66 -13.55 -4.00
N SER A 160 -3.88 -13.72 -3.47
CA SER A 160 -4.33 -13.04 -2.27
C SER A 160 -3.42 -13.31 -1.08
N ALA A 161 -3.09 -14.59 -0.83
CA ALA A 161 -2.23 -15.00 0.27
C ALA A 161 -0.81 -14.41 0.14
N GLN A 162 -0.22 -14.48 -1.06
CA GLN A 162 1.12 -13.94 -1.30
C GLN A 162 1.19 -12.42 -1.08
N VAL A 163 0.20 -11.66 -1.56
CA VAL A 163 0.17 -10.20 -1.37
C VAL A 163 -0.10 -9.87 0.10
N ALA A 164 -1.01 -10.58 0.76
CA ALA A 164 -1.28 -10.39 2.18
C ALA A 164 -0.04 -10.68 3.03
N GLU A 165 0.70 -11.77 2.74
CA GLU A 165 1.97 -12.08 3.40
C GLU A 165 2.99 -10.94 3.26
N TRP A 166 3.21 -10.42 2.05
CA TRP A 166 4.13 -9.30 1.87
C TRP A 166 3.70 -8.04 2.64
N LEU A 167 2.39 -7.75 2.69
CA LEU A 167 1.86 -6.56 3.34
C LEU A 167 1.79 -6.70 4.87
N SER A 168 1.69 -7.93 5.41
CA SER A 168 1.76 -8.17 6.86
C SER A 168 3.14 -7.88 7.45
N LEU A 169 4.18 -7.88 6.61
CA LEU A 169 5.55 -7.55 7.01
C LEU A 169 5.86 -6.04 6.91
N ASN A 170 4.89 -5.18 6.57
CA ASN A 170 5.13 -3.75 6.38
C ASN A 170 5.64 -3.09 7.66
N GLN A 171 6.82 -2.48 7.58
CA GLN A 171 7.48 -1.84 8.73
C GLN A 171 7.00 -0.42 9.02
N ASP A 172 6.24 0.20 8.12
CA ASP A 172 5.72 1.55 8.36
C ASP A 172 4.40 1.52 9.13
N LEU A 173 4.49 1.46 10.44
CA LEU A 173 3.37 1.50 11.39
C LEU A 173 3.13 2.91 11.97
N SER A 174 3.52 3.97 11.27
CA SER A 174 3.54 5.32 11.85
C SER A 174 2.27 6.14 11.63
N LEU A 175 1.25 5.61 10.93
CA LEU A 175 -0.02 6.27 10.66
C LEU A 175 -1.15 5.65 11.49
N VAL A 176 -2.11 4.95 10.88
CA VAL A 176 -3.21 4.26 11.60
C VAL A 176 -2.65 3.25 12.59
N ALA A 177 -1.70 2.45 12.15
CA ALA A 177 -1.04 1.43 12.98
C ALA A 177 -0.35 2.00 14.24
N SER A 178 -0.03 3.28 14.28
CA SER A 178 0.59 3.89 15.48
C SER A 178 -0.28 3.80 16.73
N ALA A 179 -1.57 3.57 16.60
CA ALA A 179 -2.50 3.37 17.71
C ALA A 179 -2.53 1.93 18.24
N THR A 180 -1.96 0.96 17.50
CA THR A 180 -2.04 -0.47 17.88
C THR A 180 -0.96 -0.89 18.88
N GLY A 181 0.15 -0.14 18.96
CA GLY A 181 1.30 -0.51 19.78
C GLY A 181 2.10 -1.70 19.25
N LEU A 182 1.84 -2.15 18.02
CA LEU A 182 2.56 -3.26 17.40
C LEU A 182 4.04 -2.91 17.15
N ASP A 183 4.91 -3.92 17.30
CA ASP A 183 6.33 -3.80 16.97
C ASP A 183 6.52 -3.87 15.44
N PRO A 184 7.15 -2.86 14.80
CA PRO A 184 7.39 -2.88 13.36
C PRO A 184 8.18 -4.09 12.84
N PHE A 185 8.93 -4.76 13.70
CA PHE A 185 9.79 -5.89 13.32
C PHE A 185 9.24 -7.26 13.69
N ALA A 186 8.17 -7.32 14.49
CA ALA A 186 7.64 -8.57 15.05
C ALA A 186 6.11 -8.53 15.28
N HIS A 187 5.35 -7.92 14.35
CA HIS A 187 3.90 -7.81 14.48
C HIS A 187 3.13 -8.86 13.67
N ASP A 188 3.80 -9.71 12.95
CA ASP A 188 3.27 -10.88 12.27
C ASP A 188 3.04 -12.06 13.23
N ASP A 189 3.73 -12.07 14.38
CA ASP A 189 3.52 -13.03 15.47
C ASP A 189 2.50 -12.46 16.46
N ASP A 190 1.24 -12.80 16.25
CA ASP A 190 0.09 -12.18 16.90
C ASP A 190 -0.14 -12.73 18.32
N ALA A 191 0.73 -12.39 19.25
CA ALA A 191 0.50 -12.62 20.68
C ALA A 191 -0.68 -11.81 21.26
N HIS A 192 -1.22 -10.85 20.48
CA HIS A 192 -2.27 -9.91 20.93
C HIS A 192 -3.65 -10.21 20.34
N GLY A 193 -3.81 -11.23 19.51
CA GLY A 193 -5.08 -11.56 18.86
C GLY A 193 -5.49 -10.52 17.80
N LEU A 194 -4.53 -9.80 17.22
CA LEU A 194 -4.74 -8.83 16.15
C LEU A 194 -4.24 -9.34 14.80
N LEU A 195 -5.11 -9.37 13.80
CA LEU A 195 -4.65 -9.41 12.41
C LEU A 195 -4.48 -7.97 11.93
N PHE A 196 -3.26 -7.63 11.52
CA PHE A 196 -2.95 -6.32 10.96
C PHE A 196 -2.19 -6.44 9.64
N ILE A 197 -2.76 -5.90 8.57
CA ILE A 197 -2.16 -5.86 7.24
C ILE A 197 -2.35 -4.44 6.71
N ASN A 198 -1.27 -3.75 6.35
CA ASN A 198 -1.39 -2.40 5.84
C ASN A 198 -0.37 -2.05 4.74
N LYS A 199 -0.64 -0.94 4.06
CA LYS A 199 0.34 -0.23 3.24
C LYS A 199 0.17 1.26 3.42
N THR A 200 1.29 1.95 3.63
CA THR A 200 1.34 3.40 3.70
C THR A 200 1.77 4.03 2.39
N GLY A 201 1.32 5.25 2.16
CA GLY A 201 1.75 6.11 1.06
C GLY A 201 2.18 7.48 1.59
N ARG A 202 3.39 7.92 1.21
CA ARG A 202 3.96 9.19 1.64
C ARG A 202 4.56 9.93 0.46
N ASP A 203 4.19 11.20 0.32
CA ASP A 203 4.80 12.13 -0.59
C ASP A 203 4.70 13.55 -0.02
N ARG A 204 5.23 14.53 -0.73
CA ARG A 204 5.11 15.95 -0.38
C ARG A 204 3.63 16.33 -0.32
N GLY A 205 3.15 16.70 0.88
CA GLY A 205 1.75 17.06 1.09
C GLY A 205 0.73 15.92 1.02
N VAL A 206 1.17 14.64 1.01
CA VAL A 206 0.31 13.47 0.94
C VAL A 206 0.66 12.48 2.04
N ARG A 207 -0.37 12.00 2.74
CA ARG A 207 -0.31 10.82 3.61
C ARG A 207 -1.51 9.95 3.27
N ALA A 208 -1.26 8.68 3.05
CA ALA A 208 -2.29 7.68 2.78
C ALA A 208 -1.96 6.39 3.50
N GLU A 209 -2.97 5.66 3.94
CA GLU A 209 -2.85 4.30 4.43
C GLU A 209 -4.14 3.55 4.10
N ALA A 210 -3.99 2.30 3.72
CA ALA A 210 -5.08 1.35 3.63
C ALA A 210 -4.65 0.03 4.27
N GLY A 211 -5.62 -0.70 4.85
CA GLY A 211 -5.31 -1.93 5.55
C GLY A 211 -6.54 -2.67 6.04
N VAL A 212 -6.24 -3.74 6.75
CA VAL A 212 -7.18 -4.51 7.57
C VAL A 212 -6.70 -4.50 9.00
N LEU A 213 -7.63 -4.29 9.92
CA LEU A 213 -7.45 -4.51 11.35
C LEU A 213 -8.57 -5.43 11.84
N ALA A 214 -8.21 -6.56 12.38
CA ALA A 214 -9.20 -7.47 13.00
C ALA A 214 -8.73 -7.88 14.39
N GLY A 215 -9.63 -7.78 15.34
CA GLY A 215 -9.47 -8.17 16.72
C GLY A 215 -10.53 -9.19 17.14
N PRO A 216 -10.62 -9.49 18.45
CA PRO A 216 -11.53 -10.52 18.95
C PRO A 216 -13.01 -10.25 18.73
N ARG A 217 -13.42 -8.96 18.61
CA ARG A 217 -14.84 -8.59 18.48
C ARG A 217 -15.27 -8.38 17.03
N ALA A 218 -14.41 -7.80 16.19
CA ALA A 218 -14.74 -7.47 14.81
C ALA A 218 -13.47 -7.31 13.95
N GLY A 219 -13.63 -7.39 12.63
CA GLY A 219 -12.62 -7.03 11.66
C GLY A 219 -13.12 -5.93 10.73
N VAL A 220 -12.23 -5.01 10.37
CA VAL A 220 -12.52 -3.91 9.45
C VAL A 220 -11.45 -3.77 8.38
N ALA A 221 -11.89 -3.42 7.18
CA ALA A 221 -11.01 -2.87 6.15
C ALA A 221 -11.15 -1.36 6.13
N TYR A 222 -10.03 -0.65 6.03
CA TYR A 222 -10.00 0.81 6.08
C TYR A 222 -9.09 1.41 5.02
N ALA A 223 -9.36 2.66 4.67
CA ALA A 223 -8.42 3.51 3.97
C ALA A 223 -8.65 4.97 4.38
N LEU A 224 -7.55 5.70 4.55
CA LEU A 224 -7.53 7.13 4.86
C LEU A 224 -6.48 7.84 4.00
N THR A 225 -6.87 8.95 3.37
CA THR A 225 -5.96 9.82 2.62
C THR A 225 -6.13 11.27 3.08
N VAL A 226 -5.00 11.91 3.40
CA VAL A 226 -4.92 13.32 3.78
C VAL A 226 -3.96 14.04 2.86
N CYS A 227 -4.44 15.08 2.16
CA CYS A 227 -3.61 15.99 1.38
C CYS A 227 -3.56 17.36 2.09
N PHE A 228 -2.40 18.01 2.06
CA PHE A 228 -2.16 19.31 2.65
C PHE A 228 -1.10 20.08 1.86
N ASP A 229 -1.36 21.38 1.62
CA ASP A 229 -0.50 22.26 0.82
C ASP A 229 0.62 22.89 1.65
N ASP A 230 0.32 23.22 2.91
CA ASP A 230 1.30 23.77 3.84
C ASP A 230 2.16 22.64 4.44
N LEU A 231 3.44 22.60 4.07
CA LEU A 231 4.40 21.61 4.52
C LEU A 231 5.01 21.88 5.89
N SER A 232 4.49 22.88 6.62
CA SER A 232 4.91 23.18 7.99
C SER A 232 4.76 21.96 8.90
N ILE A 233 5.52 21.95 9.98
CA ILE A 233 5.47 20.85 10.96
C ILE A 233 4.08 20.69 11.57
N SER A 234 3.37 21.80 11.79
CA SER A 234 2.02 21.80 12.36
C SER A 234 1.01 21.09 11.47
N HIS A 235 1.06 21.27 10.15
CA HIS A 235 0.18 20.58 9.22
C HIS A 235 0.52 19.09 9.07
N ARG A 236 1.81 18.77 9.09
CA ARG A 236 2.26 17.36 9.10
C ARG A 236 1.80 16.62 10.35
N LEU A 237 1.91 17.24 11.52
CA LEU A 237 1.44 16.65 12.78
C LEU A 237 -0.08 16.47 12.79
N ARG A 238 -0.85 17.48 12.34
CA ARG A 238 -2.31 17.33 12.19
C ARG A 238 -2.70 16.20 11.24
N ALA A 239 -1.98 16.02 10.14
CA ALA A 239 -2.21 14.89 9.27
C ALA A 239 -1.97 13.55 9.99
N HIS A 240 -0.85 13.40 10.72
CA HIS A 240 -0.56 12.22 11.52
C HIS A 240 -1.59 11.99 12.64
N ASP A 241 -2.06 13.06 13.29
CA ASP A 241 -3.11 12.98 14.32
C ASP A 241 -4.42 12.42 13.75
N ALA A 242 -4.81 12.79 12.53
CA ALA A 242 -6.00 12.23 11.90
C ALA A 242 -5.91 10.69 11.73
N PHE A 243 -4.74 10.18 11.34
CA PHE A 243 -4.51 8.73 11.25
C PHE A 243 -4.52 8.07 12.63
N ARG A 244 -3.86 8.68 13.63
CA ARG A 244 -3.81 8.12 14.97
C ARG A 244 -5.20 8.06 15.62
N VAL A 245 -6.01 9.11 15.44
CA VAL A 245 -7.41 9.12 15.92
C VAL A 245 -8.20 8.00 15.28
N LEU A 246 -8.17 7.89 13.94
CA LEU A 246 -8.82 6.76 13.27
C LEU A 246 -8.33 5.42 13.82
N GLY A 247 -7.02 5.24 14.01
CA GLY A 247 -6.45 4.01 14.55
C GLY A 247 -6.99 3.68 15.95
N THR A 248 -7.10 4.69 16.82
CA THR A 248 -7.69 4.53 18.17
C THR A 248 -9.15 4.08 18.08
N ASP A 249 -9.95 4.75 17.23
CA ASP A 249 -11.37 4.41 17.05
C ASP A 249 -11.53 2.98 16.50
N LEU A 250 -10.64 2.56 15.55
CA LEU A 250 -10.65 1.21 15.01
C LEU A 250 -10.25 0.16 16.06
N MET A 251 -9.27 0.46 16.93
CA MET A 251 -8.90 -0.41 18.05
C MET A 251 -10.05 -0.59 19.02
N GLU A 252 -10.73 0.49 19.40
CA GLU A 252 -11.93 0.41 20.27
C GLU A 252 -13.07 -0.36 19.60
N TYR A 253 -13.18 -0.27 18.29
CA TYR A 253 -14.23 -0.97 17.52
C TYR A 253 -13.98 -2.47 17.45
N THR A 254 -12.72 -2.90 17.30
CA THR A 254 -12.33 -4.30 17.07
C THR A 254 -12.08 -5.10 18.35
N HIS A 255 -11.91 -4.42 19.49
CA HIS A 255 -11.71 -4.99 20.84
C HIS A 255 -12.91 -4.77 21.72
#